data_1c23659056a788b7febe8f8b6b7ba853
#
_entry.id   1c23659056a788b7febe8f8b6b7ba853
#
_cell.length_a   1.000
_cell.length_b   1.000
_cell.length_c   1.000
_cell.angle_alpha   90.00
_cell.angle_beta   90.00
_cell.angle_gamma   90.00
#
_symmetry.space_group_name_H-M   'P 1'
#
loop_
_entity.id
_entity.type
_entity.pdbx_description
1 polymer ?
#
loop_
_entity_poly.entity_id
_entity_poly.type
_entity_poly.pdbx_seq_one_letter_code
_entity_poly.pdbx_strand_id
1 'polypeptide(L)'
;MKALVTGGAGFIGSHLSELLLERGATVRAIDAFTDFYPRPLKERNLKGLLGRPGYEFVEDDLRTVDMDKLLDGVTHVFHLAAQAGVRRSWGSEFGVYTGLNIDATQCLLEACAKRPIERLVYASSSSVYGDDVEIPMRETALPQPVSPYGVTKLAAEQLCHLYHVNFGVPAVSLRYFTVYGPRQRPDMGFNRFFTAILNDRPLVQFGDGLQTRDFTYVADAARATADAAVRGVPGRVYNIGGGARVSLKEVFDMLARVSGRQVKIDLQGPQKGDMRDTYADTTRARADLGFAPTVTLEEGLGHMWRWMETTAK
;
A
#
# COMPACT_ATOMS: atom_id res chain seq x y z
N MET A 1 -16.58 -14.30 -7.13
CA MET A 1 -15.40 -14.12 -6.25
C MET A 1 -15.88 -13.86 -4.84
N LYS A 2 -15.42 -14.63 -3.85
CA LYS A 2 -15.55 -14.29 -2.43
C LYS A 2 -14.16 -13.90 -1.93
N ALA A 3 -13.97 -12.63 -1.65
CA ALA A 3 -12.67 -12.03 -1.36
C ALA A 3 -12.47 -11.83 0.14
N LEU A 4 -11.29 -12.18 0.66
CA LEU A 4 -10.79 -11.68 1.94
C LEU A 4 -9.84 -10.51 1.67
N VAL A 5 -10.10 -9.36 2.31
CA VAL A 5 -9.21 -8.17 2.28
C VAL A 5 -8.68 -7.94 3.68
N THR A 6 -7.39 -8.20 3.90
CA THR A 6 -6.75 -7.90 5.18
C THR A 6 -6.23 -6.46 5.18
N GLY A 7 -6.25 -5.78 6.33
CA GLY A 7 -6.02 -4.34 6.39
C GLY A 7 -7.17 -3.54 5.77
N GLY A 8 -8.39 -4.07 5.89
CA GLY A 8 -9.58 -3.55 5.20
C GLY A 8 -10.05 -2.18 5.65
N ALA A 9 -9.76 -1.77 6.87
CA ALA A 9 -9.99 -0.41 7.38
C ALA A 9 -8.88 0.58 7.00
N GLY A 10 -7.81 0.08 6.37
CA GLY A 10 -6.66 0.88 5.93
C GLY A 10 -6.93 1.68 4.67
N PHE A 11 -5.91 2.44 4.27
CA PHE A 11 -5.92 3.31 3.09
C PHE A 11 -6.25 2.54 1.80
N ILE A 12 -5.38 1.63 1.36
CA ILE A 12 -5.57 0.90 0.10
C ILE A 12 -6.69 -0.14 0.24
N GLY A 13 -6.78 -0.83 1.39
CA GLY A 13 -7.75 -1.89 1.63
C GLY A 13 -9.20 -1.42 1.51
N SER A 14 -9.53 -0.21 1.99
CA SER A 14 -10.88 0.36 1.86
C SER A 14 -11.25 0.68 0.42
N HIS A 15 -10.33 1.24 -0.38
CA HIS A 15 -10.54 1.48 -1.82
C HIS A 15 -10.68 0.17 -2.62
N LEU A 16 -9.85 -0.82 -2.29
CA LEU A 16 -9.95 -2.13 -2.93
C LEU A 16 -11.28 -2.81 -2.61
N SER A 17 -11.74 -2.75 -1.36
CA SER A 17 -13.03 -3.32 -0.96
C SER A 17 -14.20 -2.70 -1.72
N GLU A 18 -14.21 -1.38 -1.90
CA GLU A 18 -15.20 -0.68 -2.73
C GLU A 18 -15.18 -1.18 -4.18
N LEU A 19 -13.99 -1.21 -4.79
CA LEU A 19 -13.82 -1.67 -6.18
C LEU A 19 -14.26 -3.13 -6.38
N LEU A 20 -13.95 -4.02 -5.44
CA LEU A 20 -14.33 -5.43 -5.52
C LEU A 20 -15.86 -5.60 -5.45
N LEU A 21 -16.53 -4.86 -4.57
CA LEU A 21 -18.00 -4.85 -4.48
C LEU A 21 -18.62 -4.30 -5.76
N GLU A 22 -18.08 -3.23 -6.34
CA GLU A 22 -18.53 -2.66 -7.62
C GLU A 22 -18.36 -3.65 -8.79
N ARG A 23 -17.35 -4.53 -8.72
CA ARG A 23 -17.14 -5.63 -9.66
C ARG A 23 -18.00 -6.87 -9.38
N GLY A 24 -18.92 -6.80 -8.42
CA GLY A 24 -19.86 -7.90 -8.09
C GLY A 24 -19.25 -8.99 -7.20
N ALA A 25 -18.12 -8.77 -6.57
CA ALA A 25 -17.58 -9.69 -5.56
C ALA A 25 -18.29 -9.53 -4.21
N THR A 26 -18.27 -10.58 -3.37
CA THR A 26 -18.51 -10.43 -1.95
C THR A 26 -17.18 -10.24 -1.24
N VAL A 27 -17.13 -9.36 -0.24
CA VAL A 27 -15.90 -8.98 0.46
C VAL A 27 -16.07 -9.21 1.96
N ARG A 28 -15.19 -10.04 2.53
CA ARG A 28 -14.92 -10.09 3.95
C ARG A 28 -13.65 -9.32 4.20
N ALA A 29 -13.70 -8.27 5.03
CA ALA A 29 -12.54 -7.45 5.37
C ALA A 29 -12.17 -7.68 6.83
N ILE A 30 -10.86 -7.70 7.15
CA ILE A 30 -10.35 -7.80 8.53
C ILE A 30 -9.33 -6.69 8.79
N ASP A 31 -9.40 -6.08 9.98
CA ASP A 31 -8.40 -5.12 10.48
C ASP A 31 -8.32 -5.21 12.01
N ALA A 32 -7.13 -5.19 12.57
CA ALA A 32 -6.91 -5.22 14.01
C ALA A 32 -6.97 -3.84 14.69
N PHE A 33 -7.20 -2.76 13.95
CA PHE A 33 -7.20 -1.38 14.44
C PHE A 33 -5.98 -1.02 15.31
N THR A 34 -4.79 -1.51 14.93
CA THR A 34 -3.54 -1.21 15.64
C THR A 34 -3.35 0.29 15.86
N ASP A 35 -2.69 0.69 16.95
CA ASP A 35 -2.49 2.09 17.39
C ASP A 35 -1.48 2.88 16.53
N PHE A 36 -1.22 2.45 15.30
CA PHE A 36 -0.28 3.16 14.42
C PHE A 36 -0.73 4.58 14.08
N TYR A 37 -2.03 4.77 13.88
CA TYR A 37 -2.70 6.07 13.73
C TYR A 37 -4.13 6.01 14.27
N PRO A 38 -4.76 7.18 14.58
CA PRO A 38 -6.03 7.24 15.30
C PRO A 38 -7.14 6.38 14.68
N ARG A 39 -7.75 5.53 15.48
CA ARG A 39 -8.87 4.64 15.12
C ARG A 39 -10.01 5.34 14.37
N PRO A 40 -10.48 6.56 14.74
CA PRO A 40 -11.55 7.24 13.99
C PRO A 40 -11.25 7.47 12.51
N LEU A 41 -9.97 7.57 12.13
CA LEU A 41 -9.58 7.70 10.72
C LEU A 41 -9.79 6.39 9.94
N LYS A 42 -9.56 5.24 10.59
CA LYS A 42 -9.85 3.92 10.02
C LYS A 42 -11.35 3.67 9.94
N GLU A 43 -12.09 4.00 10.97
CA GLU A 43 -13.57 3.89 11.00
C GLU A 43 -14.21 4.75 9.91
N ARG A 44 -13.69 5.95 9.68
CA ARG A 44 -14.13 6.79 8.55
C ARG A 44 -13.96 6.11 7.19
N ASN A 45 -12.88 5.36 6.99
CA ASN A 45 -12.65 4.62 5.75
C ASN A 45 -13.71 3.52 5.51
N LEU A 46 -14.30 3.00 6.58
CA LEU A 46 -15.35 1.97 6.52
C LEU A 46 -16.77 2.53 6.34
N LYS A 47 -17.00 3.83 6.55
CA LYS A 47 -18.35 4.44 6.54
C LYS A 47 -19.17 4.11 5.29
N GLY A 48 -18.53 4.08 4.11
CA GLY A 48 -19.17 3.76 2.84
C GLY A 48 -19.29 2.26 2.54
N LEU A 49 -18.76 1.41 3.41
CA LEU A 49 -18.70 -0.05 3.24
C LEU A 49 -19.63 -0.79 4.18
N LEU A 50 -19.69 -0.35 5.46
CA LEU A 50 -20.55 -0.96 6.48
C LEU A 50 -22.02 -0.89 6.05
N GLY A 51 -22.71 -2.04 6.14
CA GLY A 51 -24.10 -2.18 5.73
C GLY A 51 -24.33 -2.36 4.23
N ARG A 52 -23.30 -2.30 3.37
CA ARG A 52 -23.47 -2.65 1.95
C ARG A 52 -23.72 -4.14 1.78
N PRO A 53 -24.65 -4.54 0.91
CA PRO A 53 -24.83 -5.94 0.54
C PRO A 53 -23.52 -6.57 0.03
N GLY A 54 -23.20 -7.76 0.54
CA GLY A 54 -21.98 -8.47 0.16
C GLY A 54 -20.70 -8.00 0.86
N TYR A 55 -20.78 -7.06 1.83
CA TYR A 55 -19.65 -6.66 2.66
C TYR A 55 -19.79 -7.14 4.10
N GLU A 56 -18.76 -7.80 4.60
CA GLU A 56 -18.63 -8.23 5.99
C GLU A 56 -17.32 -7.66 6.57
N PHE A 57 -17.36 -7.13 7.79
CA PHE A 57 -16.18 -6.62 8.47
C PHE A 57 -15.92 -7.40 9.76
N VAL A 58 -14.67 -7.84 9.94
CA VAL A 58 -14.17 -8.53 11.12
C VAL A 58 -13.11 -7.66 11.78
N GLU A 59 -13.30 -7.32 13.05
CA GLU A 59 -12.29 -6.66 13.86
C GLU A 59 -11.50 -7.71 14.64
N ASP A 60 -10.33 -8.10 14.13
CA ASP A 60 -9.47 -9.09 14.76
C ASP A 60 -8.04 -9.03 14.19
N ASP A 61 -7.11 -9.71 14.86
CA ASP A 61 -5.70 -9.83 14.47
C ASP A 61 -5.45 -11.14 13.75
N LEU A 62 -4.78 -11.08 12.59
CA LEU A 62 -4.45 -12.27 11.77
C LEU A 62 -3.63 -13.32 12.52
N ARG A 63 -2.94 -12.95 13.60
CA ARG A 63 -2.11 -13.86 14.39
C ARG A 63 -2.92 -14.70 15.39
N THR A 64 -4.15 -14.27 15.69
CA THR A 64 -4.99 -14.87 16.74
C THR A 64 -6.39 -15.26 16.28
N VAL A 65 -6.86 -14.71 15.16
CA VAL A 65 -8.19 -14.98 14.62
C VAL A 65 -8.36 -16.46 14.27
N ASP A 66 -9.58 -16.95 14.40
CA ASP A 66 -9.97 -18.26 13.89
C ASP A 66 -9.92 -18.26 12.34
N MET A 67 -8.80 -18.75 11.79
CA MET A 67 -8.55 -18.79 10.35
C MET A 67 -9.56 -19.68 9.60
N ASP A 68 -10.15 -20.69 10.26
CA ASP A 68 -11.15 -21.56 9.64
C ASP A 68 -12.42 -20.78 9.34
N LYS A 69 -12.86 -19.95 10.28
CA LYS A 69 -14.02 -19.06 10.09
C LYS A 69 -13.70 -17.93 9.13
N LEU A 70 -12.50 -17.32 9.28
CA LEU A 70 -12.10 -16.18 8.44
C LEU A 70 -12.06 -16.56 6.95
N LEU A 71 -11.54 -17.74 6.62
CA LEU A 71 -11.37 -18.22 5.25
C LEU A 71 -12.54 -19.07 4.75
N ASP A 72 -13.63 -19.21 5.52
CA ASP A 72 -14.79 -20.01 5.10
C ASP A 72 -15.41 -19.48 3.80
N GLY A 73 -15.38 -20.31 2.76
CA GLY A 73 -15.85 -20.03 1.41
C GLY A 73 -15.05 -18.95 0.66
N VAL A 74 -13.94 -18.43 1.21
CA VAL A 74 -13.06 -17.48 0.53
C VAL A 74 -12.35 -18.16 -0.63
N THR A 75 -12.35 -17.50 -1.78
CA THR A 75 -11.65 -17.96 -3.00
C THR A 75 -10.42 -17.12 -3.32
N HIS A 76 -10.44 -15.85 -2.96
CA HIS A 76 -9.35 -14.90 -3.25
C HIS A 76 -8.95 -14.13 -1.99
N VAL A 77 -7.65 -14.02 -1.76
CA VAL A 77 -7.09 -13.31 -0.61
C VAL A 77 -6.27 -12.12 -1.08
N PHE A 78 -6.58 -10.94 -0.56
CA PHE A 78 -5.84 -9.69 -0.77
C PHE A 78 -5.18 -9.31 0.55
N HIS A 79 -3.89 -9.60 0.66
CA HIS A 79 -3.15 -9.40 1.90
C HIS A 79 -2.44 -8.03 1.92
N LEU A 80 -3.14 -7.03 2.50
CA LEU A 80 -2.65 -5.66 2.64
C LEU A 80 -2.37 -5.27 4.09
N ALA A 81 -2.78 -6.08 5.07
CA ALA A 81 -2.46 -5.85 6.48
C ALA A 81 -0.94 -5.84 6.68
N ALA A 82 -0.44 -4.78 7.26
CA ALA A 82 0.97 -4.63 7.60
C ALA A 82 1.18 -3.44 8.53
N GLN A 83 2.20 -3.49 9.37
CA GLN A 83 2.77 -2.31 9.96
C GLN A 83 3.61 -1.58 8.93
N ALA A 84 3.20 -0.39 8.57
CA ALA A 84 3.87 0.43 7.57
C ALA A 84 4.72 1.54 8.23
N GLY A 85 5.52 2.25 7.41
CA GLY A 85 6.31 3.39 7.86
C GLY A 85 7.79 3.05 8.01
N VAL A 86 8.61 3.60 7.10
CA VAL A 86 10.06 3.37 7.05
C VAL A 86 10.77 3.91 8.29
N ARG A 87 10.45 5.16 8.68
CA ARG A 87 11.20 5.89 9.73
C ARG A 87 10.96 5.34 11.14
N ARG A 88 9.78 4.80 11.40
CA ARG A 88 9.43 4.21 12.72
C ARG A 88 9.89 2.76 12.89
N SER A 89 10.38 2.12 11.84
CA SER A 89 10.71 0.69 11.88
C SER A 89 12.01 0.34 12.61
N TRP A 90 12.73 1.34 13.13
CA TRP A 90 14.01 1.19 13.81
C TRP A 90 13.85 0.97 15.32
N GLY A 91 14.88 0.41 15.95
CA GLY A 91 14.98 0.28 17.41
C GLY A 91 13.93 -0.66 17.99
N SER A 92 13.32 -0.26 19.10
CA SER A 92 12.32 -1.07 19.84
C SER A 92 11.06 -1.37 19.05
N GLU A 93 10.72 -0.56 18.06
CA GLU A 93 9.54 -0.76 17.21
C GLU A 93 9.69 -1.95 16.24
N PHE A 94 10.91 -2.43 15.98
CA PHE A 94 11.16 -3.51 15.02
C PHE A 94 10.35 -4.77 15.32
N GLY A 95 10.17 -5.14 16.59
CA GLY A 95 9.34 -6.28 16.99
C GLY A 95 7.87 -6.18 16.53
N VAL A 96 7.31 -4.97 16.48
CA VAL A 96 5.96 -4.74 15.94
C VAL A 96 5.93 -5.04 14.43
N TYR A 97 6.98 -4.64 13.70
CA TYR A 97 7.07 -4.90 12.26
C TYR A 97 7.24 -6.39 11.93
N THR A 98 8.05 -7.12 12.70
CA THR A 98 8.19 -8.58 12.49
C THR A 98 6.88 -9.30 12.75
N GLY A 99 6.21 -9.02 13.87
CA GLY A 99 4.93 -9.63 14.21
C GLY A 99 3.81 -9.35 13.22
N LEU A 100 3.68 -8.09 12.77
CA LEU A 100 2.57 -7.70 11.88
C LEU A 100 2.86 -7.92 10.39
N ASN A 101 4.12 -7.98 9.97
CA ASN A 101 4.46 -8.13 8.55
C ASN A 101 4.92 -9.55 8.20
N ILE A 102 5.62 -10.24 9.12
CA ILE A 102 6.17 -11.58 8.86
C ILE A 102 5.27 -12.64 9.48
N ASP A 103 5.06 -12.61 10.81
CA ASP A 103 4.32 -13.66 11.50
C ASP A 103 2.85 -13.70 11.04
N ALA A 104 2.18 -12.54 10.91
CA ALA A 104 0.81 -12.47 10.42
C ALA A 104 0.69 -12.99 8.96
N THR A 105 1.69 -12.70 8.11
CA THR A 105 1.74 -13.25 6.74
C THR A 105 1.90 -14.76 6.76
N GLN A 106 2.80 -15.28 7.60
CA GLN A 106 3.03 -16.72 7.72
C GLN A 106 1.77 -17.44 8.24
N CYS A 107 1.10 -16.92 9.28
CA CYS A 107 -0.16 -17.49 9.77
C CYS A 107 -1.23 -17.59 8.66
N LEU A 108 -1.36 -16.54 7.85
CA LEU A 108 -2.31 -16.52 6.74
C LEU A 108 -1.94 -17.52 5.64
N LEU A 109 -0.66 -17.63 5.29
CA LEU A 109 -0.16 -18.57 4.27
C LEU A 109 -0.35 -20.03 4.70
N GLU A 110 -0.09 -20.36 5.99
CA GLU A 110 -0.39 -21.69 6.56
C GLU A 110 -1.86 -22.07 6.41
N ALA A 111 -2.74 -21.12 6.66
CA ALA A 111 -4.17 -21.35 6.51
C ALA A 111 -4.59 -21.49 5.04
N CYS A 112 -4.00 -20.69 4.14
CA CYS A 112 -4.24 -20.78 2.70
C CYS A 112 -3.73 -22.09 2.09
N ALA A 113 -2.61 -22.62 2.55
CA ALA A 113 -2.04 -23.90 2.07
C ALA A 113 -2.96 -25.11 2.30
N LYS A 114 -3.89 -25.00 3.26
CA LYS A 114 -4.85 -26.06 3.61
C LYS A 114 -6.20 -25.92 2.89
N ARG A 115 -6.35 -24.97 1.95
CA ARG A 115 -7.64 -24.62 1.33
C ARG A 115 -7.50 -24.38 -0.17
N PRO A 116 -8.58 -24.57 -0.94
CA PRO A 116 -8.58 -24.31 -2.38
C PRO A 116 -8.68 -22.81 -2.69
N ILE A 117 -7.66 -22.02 -2.30
CA ILE A 117 -7.56 -20.61 -2.66
C ILE A 117 -7.17 -20.50 -4.13
N GLU A 118 -7.94 -19.74 -4.91
CA GLU A 118 -7.69 -19.51 -6.34
C GLU A 118 -6.58 -18.48 -6.58
N ARG A 119 -6.44 -17.50 -5.66
CA ARG A 119 -5.38 -16.48 -5.71
C ARG A 119 -5.13 -15.84 -4.36
N LEU A 120 -3.84 -15.60 -4.05
CA LEU A 120 -3.40 -14.71 -2.98
C LEU A 120 -2.60 -13.56 -3.60
N VAL A 121 -3.02 -12.31 -3.39
CA VAL A 121 -2.29 -11.10 -3.80
C VAL A 121 -1.70 -10.45 -2.57
N TYR A 122 -0.38 -10.40 -2.52
CA TYR A 122 0.38 -9.80 -1.41
C TYR A 122 0.83 -8.38 -1.75
N ALA A 123 0.55 -7.44 -0.86
CA ALA A 123 1.03 -6.06 -0.94
C ALA A 123 2.49 -5.97 -0.46
N SER A 124 3.45 -6.12 -1.36
CA SER A 124 4.87 -5.82 -1.15
C SER A 124 5.14 -4.32 -1.28
N SER A 125 6.39 -3.91 -1.43
CA SER A 125 6.80 -2.50 -1.44
C SER A 125 8.04 -2.28 -2.29
N SER A 126 8.17 -1.10 -2.91
CA SER A 126 9.44 -0.66 -3.53
C SER A 126 10.59 -0.54 -2.51
N SER A 127 10.28 -0.45 -1.21
CA SER A 127 11.30 -0.43 -0.14
C SER A 127 12.16 -1.69 -0.05
N VAL A 128 11.82 -2.74 -0.78
CA VAL A 128 12.65 -3.96 -0.89
C VAL A 128 13.90 -3.75 -1.74
N TYR A 129 13.90 -2.76 -2.63
CA TYR A 129 15.01 -2.54 -3.58
C TYR A 129 16.25 -1.92 -2.94
N GLY A 130 16.07 -0.91 -2.07
CA GLY A 130 17.18 -0.08 -1.56
C GLY A 130 17.62 1.01 -2.54
N ASP A 131 18.79 1.62 -2.27
CA ASP A 131 19.29 2.76 -3.05
C ASP A 131 20.29 2.35 -4.16
N ASP A 132 20.98 1.23 -3.99
CA ASP A 132 21.96 0.74 -4.97
C ASP A 132 21.27 -0.15 -6.02
N VAL A 133 20.43 0.48 -6.86
CA VAL A 133 19.68 -0.21 -7.90
C VAL A 133 19.54 0.66 -9.15
N GLU A 134 19.66 0.03 -10.33
CA GLU A 134 19.45 0.69 -11.62
C GLU A 134 18.00 1.21 -11.75
N ILE A 135 17.84 2.41 -12.30
CA ILE A 135 16.55 3.04 -12.55
C ILE A 135 16.28 3.07 -14.07
N PRO A 136 15.08 2.62 -14.52
CA PRO A 136 13.93 2.17 -13.72
C PRO A 136 14.17 0.82 -13.04
N MET A 137 13.68 0.70 -11.80
CA MET A 137 13.80 -0.49 -10.96
C MET A 137 13.04 -1.67 -11.58
N ARG A 138 13.72 -2.79 -11.78
CA ARG A 138 13.16 -4.02 -12.36
C ARG A 138 12.95 -5.08 -11.29
N GLU A 139 11.95 -5.93 -11.46
CA GLU A 139 11.66 -7.02 -10.50
C GLU A 139 12.80 -8.05 -10.43
N THR A 140 13.68 -8.08 -11.42
CA THR A 140 14.88 -8.94 -11.45
C THR A 140 16.08 -8.37 -10.69
N ALA A 141 16.02 -7.11 -10.26
CA ALA A 141 17.09 -6.50 -9.47
C ALA A 141 17.19 -7.20 -8.10
N LEU A 142 18.45 -7.34 -7.61
CA LEU A 142 18.70 -7.91 -6.28
C LEU A 142 18.11 -7.00 -5.19
N PRO A 143 17.19 -7.50 -4.35
CA PRO A 143 16.65 -6.69 -3.27
C PRO A 143 17.69 -6.44 -2.16
N GLN A 144 17.93 -5.18 -1.84
CA GLN A 144 18.87 -4.74 -0.78
C GLN A 144 18.23 -3.64 0.07
N PRO A 145 17.19 -3.95 0.87
CA PRO A 145 16.43 -2.95 1.60
C PRO A 145 17.30 -2.16 2.58
N VAL A 146 17.09 -0.83 2.63
CA VAL A 146 17.84 0.11 3.48
C VAL A 146 17.07 0.50 4.76
N SER A 147 16.01 -0.22 5.08
CA SER A 147 15.21 -0.01 6.30
C SER A 147 14.70 -1.32 6.86
N PRO A 148 14.48 -1.41 8.20
CA PRO A 148 13.87 -2.61 8.81
C PRO A 148 12.47 -2.91 8.25
N TYR A 149 11.67 -1.89 7.90
CA TYR A 149 10.41 -2.07 7.18
C TYR A 149 10.60 -2.79 5.84
N GLY A 150 11.56 -2.32 5.02
CA GLY A 150 11.88 -2.96 3.74
C GLY A 150 12.31 -4.43 3.92
N VAL A 151 13.10 -4.73 4.95
CA VAL A 151 13.48 -6.12 5.31
C VAL A 151 12.26 -6.96 5.61
N THR A 152 11.32 -6.49 6.44
CA THR A 152 10.11 -7.26 6.78
C THR A 152 9.18 -7.46 5.58
N LYS A 153 9.10 -6.47 4.67
CA LYS A 153 8.31 -6.60 3.42
C LYS A 153 8.94 -7.63 2.48
N LEU A 154 10.26 -7.63 2.37
CA LEU A 154 10.99 -8.63 1.57
C LEU A 154 10.84 -10.03 2.18
N ALA A 155 10.97 -10.19 3.49
CA ALA A 155 10.79 -11.47 4.16
C ALA A 155 9.40 -12.07 3.88
N ALA A 156 8.34 -11.26 3.99
CA ALA A 156 6.98 -11.70 3.69
C ALA A 156 6.76 -11.99 2.20
N GLU A 157 7.40 -11.24 1.29
CA GLU A 157 7.40 -11.54 -0.16
C GLU A 157 8.05 -12.90 -0.44
N GLN A 158 9.17 -13.19 0.22
CA GLN A 158 9.84 -14.49 0.11
C GLN A 158 9.01 -15.64 0.72
N LEU A 159 8.27 -15.41 1.81
CA LEU A 159 7.31 -16.38 2.32
C LEU A 159 6.21 -16.69 1.29
N CYS A 160 5.65 -15.69 0.63
CA CYS A 160 4.67 -15.91 -0.44
C CYS A 160 5.23 -16.79 -1.56
N HIS A 161 6.47 -16.55 -1.99
CA HIS A 161 7.16 -17.37 -2.98
C HIS A 161 7.42 -18.79 -2.46
N LEU A 162 7.91 -18.93 -1.23
CA LEU A 162 8.19 -20.20 -0.58
C LEU A 162 6.92 -21.08 -0.52
N TYR A 163 5.79 -20.52 -0.09
CA TYR A 163 4.52 -21.24 -0.01
C TYR A 163 3.94 -21.58 -1.39
N HIS A 164 4.22 -20.75 -2.39
CA HIS A 164 3.88 -21.09 -3.78
C HIS A 164 4.64 -22.33 -4.25
N VAL A 165 5.96 -22.36 -4.07
CA VAL A 165 6.81 -23.46 -4.57
C VAL A 165 6.56 -24.78 -3.84
N ASN A 166 6.39 -24.74 -2.51
CA ASN A 166 6.33 -25.97 -1.71
C ASN A 166 4.91 -26.48 -1.44
N PHE A 167 3.92 -25.58 -1.41
CA PHE A 167 2.53 -25.92 -1.05
C PHE A 167 1.53 -25.56 -2.14
N GLY A 168 1.98 -25.03 -3.28
CA GLY A 168 1.09 -24.67 -4.39
C GLY A 168 0.17 -23.48 -4.13
N VAL A 169 0.40 -22.68 -3.07
CA VAL A 169 -0.39 -21.47 -2.81
C VAL A 169 -0.23 -20.52 -4.01
N PRO A 170 -1.31 -20.14 -4.71
CA PRO A 170 -1.20 -19.36 -5.94
C PRO A 170 -0.96 -17.87 -5.64
N ALA A 171 0.18 -17.56 -4.99
CA ALA A 171 0.55 -16.23 -4.53
C ALA A 171 1.15 -15.36 -5.65
N VAL A 172 0.79 -14.07 -5.65
CA VAL A 172 1.33 -13.01 -6.50
C VAL A 172 1.72 -11.83 -5.60
N SER A 173 2.90 -11.26 -5.78
CA SER A 173 3.36 -10.12 -4.98
C SER A 173 3.39 -8.84 -5.79
N LEU A 174 2.91 -7.73 -5.22
CA LEU A 174 2.88 -6.41 -5.84
C LEU A 174 3.80 -5.46 -5.08
N ARG A 175 4.91 -5.02 -5.69
CA ARG A 175 5.79 -3.98 -5.14
C ARG A 175 5.20 -2.62 -5.46
N TYR A 176 4.44 -2.06 -4.51
CA TYR A 176 3.87 -0.72 -4.68
C TYR A 176 4.96 0.35 -4.57
N PHE A 177 4.95 1.25 -5.55
CA PHE A 177 5.66 2.52 -5.48
C PHE A 177 4.71 3.57 -4.89
N THR A 178 5.22 4.50 -4.18
CA THR A 178 4.54 5.46 -3.30
C THR A 178 3.06 5.72 -3.62
N VAL A 179 2.15 4.95 -3.01
CA VAL A 179 0.71 5.10 -3.23
C VAL A 179 0.20 6.36 -2.54
N TYR A 180 -0.63 7.16 -3.24
CA TYR A 180 -1.21 8.40 -2.72
C TYR A 180 -2.68 8.55 -3.15
N GLY A 181 -3.42 9.45 -2.45
CA GLY A 181 -4.81 9.77 -2.77
C GLY A 181 -5.68 9.97 -1.53
N PRO A 182 -7.01 10.11 -1.70
CA PRO A 182 -7.95 10.17 -0.58
C PRO A 182 -7.76 9.02 0.42
N ARG A 183 -8.01 9.27 1.72
CA ARG A 183 -7.79 8.32 2.82
C ARG A 183 -6.32 7.96 3.09
N GLN A 184 -5.35 8.65 2.47
CA GLN A 184 -3.94 8.43 2.77
C GLN A 184 -3.68 8.63 4.26
N ARG A 185 -2.85 7.75 4.86
CA ARG A 185 -2.54 7.79 6.29
C ARG A 185 -1.87 9.11 6.70
N PRO A 186 -2.07 9.57 7.95
CA PRO A 186 -1.56 10.87 8.43
C PRO A 186 -0.03 10.95 8.52
N ASP A 187 0.67 9.81 8.59
CA ASP A 187 2.13 9.72 8.60
C ASP A 187 2.78 9.94 7.23
N MET A 188 2.02 9.82 6.14
CA MET A 188 2.52 9.90 4.77
C MET A 188 2.64 11.33 4.26
N GLY A 189 3.57 11.53 3.31
CA GLY A 189 4.00 12.85 2.84
C GLY A 189 2.85 13.76 2.40
N PHE A 190 2.02 13.34 1.45
CA PHE A 190 0.96 14.22 0.94
C PHE A 190 -0.12 14.55 1.98
N ASN A 191 -0.47 13.62 2.86
CA ASN A 191 -1.38 13.93 3.96
C ASN A 191 -0.77 14.99 4.88
N ARG A 192 0.50 14.85 5.24
CA ARG A 192 1.23 15.83 6.07
C ARG A 192 1.32 17.19 5.38
N PHE A 193 1.61 17.22 4.07
CA PHE A 193 1.72 18.45 3.32
C PHE A 193 0.38 19.19 3.22
N PHE A 194 -0.67 18.51 2.82
CA PHE A 194 -2.00 19.12 2.75
C PHE A 194 -2.53 19.54 4.13
N THR A 195 -2.26 18.75 5.18
CA THR A 195 -2.59 19.15 6.55
C THR A 195 -1.84 20.42 6.96
N ALA A 196 -0.58 20.58 6.58
CA ALA A 196 0.18 21.81 6.84
C ALA A 196 -0.42 22.99 6.06
N ILE A 197 -0.73 22.82 4.78
CA ILE A 197 -1.36 23.85 3.95
C ILE A 197 -2.72 24.30 4.51
N LEU A 198 -3.56 23.34 4.94
CA LEU A 198 -4.87 23.65 5.55
C LEU A 198 -4.75 24.49 6.82
N ASN A 199 -3.66 24.34 7.57
CA ASN A 199 -3.40 25.03 8.83
C ASN A 199 -2.40 26.18 8.71
N ASP A 200 -2.11 26.67 7.49
CA ASP A 200 -1.15 27.73 7.19
C ASP A 200 0.26 27.52 7.80
N ARG A 201 0.67 26.24 7.91
CA ARG A 201 2.00 25.86 8.42
C ARG A 201 2.97 25.57 7.28
N PRO A 202 4.28 25.75 7.50
CA PRO A 202 5.28 25.40 6.49
C PRO A 202 5.31 23.88 6.23
N LEU A 203 5.63 23.51 4.99
CA LEU A 203 5.91 22.14 4.58
C LEU A 203 7.33 21.77 5.01
N VAL A 204 7.46 20.65 5.71
CA VAL A 204 8.78 20.14 6.09
C VAL A 204 9.41 19.43 4.89
N GLN A 205 10.53 19.98 4.39
CA GLN A 205 11.36 19.37 3.38
C GLN A 205 12.59 18.75 4.03
N PHE A 206 12.77 17.43 3.86
CA PHE A 206 13.99 16.74 4.27
C PHE A 206 14.98 16.68 3.09
N GLY A 207 16.24 17.09 3.35
CA GLY A 207 17.27 17.12 2.33
C GLY A 207 17.10 18.27 1.32
N ASP A 208 17.68 18.11 0.12
CA ASP A 208 17.78 19.16 -0.91
C ASP A 208 16.51 19.32 -1.79
N GLY A 209 15.50 18.46 -1.60
CA GLY A 209 14.27 18.49 -2.41
C GLY A 209 14.42 17.88 -3.82
N LEU A 210 15.60 17.38 -4.19
CA LEU A 210 15.87 16.79 -5.50
C LEU A 210 15.61 15.28 -5.52
N GLN A 211 15.34 14.66 -4.36
CA GLN A 211 14.95 13.26 -4.30
C GLN A 211 13.68 13.01 -5.10
N THR A 212 13.67 11.93 -5.88
CA THR A 212 12.56 11.64 -6.77
C THR A 212 11.75 10.43 -6.33
N ARG A 213 10.46 10.45 -6.64
CA ARG A 213 9.54 9.33 -6.38
C ARG A 213 8.68 9.05 -7.60
N ASP A 214 8.36 7.78 -7.74
CA ASP A 214 7.24 7.34 -8.57
C ASP A 214 5.99 7.28 -7.69
N PHE A 215 4.98 8.07 -8.03
CA PHE A 215 3.74 8.18 -7.26
C PHE A 215 2.61 7.45 -7.96
N THR A 216 1.96 6.51 -7.27
CA THR A 216 0.87 5.70 -7.78
C THR A 216 -0.46 6.16 -7.18
N TYR A 217 -1.42 6.58 -8.00
CA TYR A 217 -2.73 6.95 -7.49
C TYR A 217 -3.47 5.74 -6.92
N VAL A 218 -4.17 5.91 -5.79
CA VAL A 218 -4.76 4.81 -5.02
C VAL A 218 -5.77 3.98 -5.81
N ALA A 219 -6.57 4.60 -6.69
CA ALA A 219 -7.50 3.86 -7.52
C ALA A 219 -6.78 2.99 -8.57
N ASP A 220 -5.65 3.45 -9.12
CA ASP A 220 -4.81 2.66 -10.03
C ASP A 220 -4.15 1.48 -9.28
N ALA A 221 -3.67 1.71 -8.06
CA ALA A 221 -3.14 0.65 -7.19
C ALA A 221 -4.21 -0.40 -6.83
N ALA A 222 -5.42 0.04 -6.47
CA ALA A 222 -6.55 -0.86 -6.17
C ALA A 222 -6.95 -1.68 -7.40
N ARG A 223 -7.02 -1.04 -8.58
CA ARG A 223 -7.31 -1.72 -9.84
C ARG A 223 -6.25 -2.77 -10.18
N ALA A 224 -4.96 -2.41 -10.11
CA ALA A 224 -3.85 -3.35 -10.33
C ALA A 224 -3.93 -4.56 -9.39
N THR A 225 -4.31 -4.31 -8.13
CA THR A 225 -4.46 -5.37 -7.11
C THR A 225 -5.60 -6.32 -7.45
N ALA A 226 -6.76 -5.79 -7.85
CA ALA A 226 -7.90 -6.60 -8.27
C ALA A 226 -7.59 -7.38 -9.57
N ASP A 227 -6.89 -6.75 -10.53
CA ASP A 227 -6.53 -7.39 -11.80
C ASP A 227 -5.44 -8.47 -11.61
N ALA A 228 -4.53 -8.31 -10.65
CA ALA A 228 -3.54 -9.32 -10.28
C ALA A 228 -4.20 -10.60 -9.74
N ALA A 229 -5.35 -10.50 -9.09
CA ALA A 229 -6.09 -11.67 -8.64
C ALA A 229 -6.64 -12.52 -9.81
N VAL A 230 -6.92 -11.91 -10.95
CA VAL A 230 -7.49 -12.59 -12.12
C VAL A 230 -6.41 -12.98 -13.13
N ARG A 231 -5.46 -12.09 -13.39
CA ARG A 231 -4.48 -12.22 -14.49
C ARG A 231 -3.07 -12.54 -14.02
N GLY A 232 -2.74 -12.26 -12.76
CA GLY A 232 -1.38 -12.42 -12.24
C GLY A 232 -0.92 -13.87 -12.33
N VAL A 233 0.34 -14.08 -12.71
CA VAL A 233 0.94 -15.40 -12.78
C VAL A 233 1.44 -15.81 -11.38
N PRO A 234 0.98 -16.93 -10.82
CA PRO A 234 1.44 -17.40 -9.51
C PRO A 234 2.97 -17.48 -9.40
N GLY A 235 3.49 -17.12 -8.24
CA GLY A 235 4.93 -17.07 -7.98
C GLY A 235 5.63 -15.80 -8.51
N ARG A 236 4.93 -14.95 -9.30
CA ARG A 236 5.54 -13.72 -9.85
C ARG A 236 5.39 -12.51 -8.93
N VAL A 237 6.36 -11.61 -9.10
CA VAL A 237 6.38 -10.27 -8.51
C VAL A 237 6.13 -9.25 -9.62
N TYR A 238 5.40 -8.18 -9.31
CA TYR A 238 5.06 -7.08 -10.22
C TYR A 238 5.31 -5.73 -9.57
N ASN A 239 5.97 -4.82 -10.27
CA ASN A 239 6.06 -3.42 -9.89
C ASN A 239 4.77 -2.68 -10.27
N ILE A 240 4.24 -1.91 -9.32
CA ILE A 240 3.06 -1.07 -9.51
C ILE A 240 3.45 0.38 -9.23
N GLY A 241 3.73 1.14 -10.30
CA GLY A 241 4.16 2.53 -10.29
C GLY A 241 3.26 3.42 -11.15
N GLY A 242 3.21 4.71 -10.84
CA GLY A 242 2.38 5.69 -11.55
C GLY A 242 2.93 6.14 -12.90
N GLY A 243 4.17 5.73 -13.23
CA GLY A 243 4.80 6.01 -14.53
C GLY A 243 5.43 7.40 -14.66
N ALA A 244 5.50 8.17 -13.59
CA ALA A 244 6.15 9.49 -13.58
C ALA A 244 7.16 9.60 -12.43
N ARG A 245 8.40 9.96 -12.77
CA ARG A 245 9.45 10.25 -11.81
C ARG A 245 9.47 11.75 -11.51
N VAL A 246 9.08 12.14 -10.29
CA VAL A 246 8.89 13.54 -9.89
C VAL A 246 9.71 13.87 -8.65
N SER A 247 10.40 15.01 -8.65
CA SER A 247 11.15 15.51 -7.50
C SER A 247 10.23 16.12 -6.44
N LEU A 248 10.70 16.17 -5.18
CA LEU A 248 9.93 16.79 -4.11
C LEU A 248 9.68 18.29 -4.36
N LYS A 249 10.63 18.97 -5.03
CA LYS A 249 10.46 20.38 -5.41
C LYS A 249 9.29 20.57 -6.38
N GLU A 250 9.24 19.76 -7.46
CA GLU A 250 8.12 19.78 -8.41
C GLU A 250 6.78 19.44 -7.73
N VAL A 251 6.80 18.52 -6.75
CA VAL A 251 5.63 18.21 -5.92
C VAL A 251 5.13 19.46 -5.19
N PHE A 252 6.01 20.24 -4.57
CA PHE A 252 5.60 21.44 -3.84
C PHE A 252 4.98 22.50 -4.76
N ASP A 253 5.50 22.64 -5.98
CA ASP A 253 4.90 23.51 -7.00
C ASP A 253 3.49 23.01 -7.40
N MET A 254 3.29 21.71 -7.55
CA MET A 254 1.96 21.12 -7.80
C MET A 254 1.01 21.35 -6.64
N LEU A 255 1.47 21.17 -5.39
CA LEU A 255 0.65 21.39 -4.19
C LEU A 255 0.18 22.85 -4.09
N ALA A 256 1.03 23.82 -4.43
CA ALA A 256 0.67 25.23 -4.49
C ALA A 256 -0.43 25.47 -5.53
N ARG A 257 -0.27 24.94 -6.76
CA ARG A 257 -1.28 25.08 -7.82
C ARG A 257 -2.61 24.44 -7.45
N VAL A 258 -2.58 23.20 -6.97
CA VAL A 258 -3.78 22.42 -6.65
C VAL A 258 -4.56 23.00 -5.48
N SER A 259 -3.86 23.52 -4.45
CA SER A 259 -4.50 24.12 -3.27
C SER A 259 -4.92 25.58 -3.48
N GLY A 260 -4.36 26.26 -4.50
CA GLY A 260 -4.51 27.71 -4.67
C GLY A 260 -3.89 28.53 -3.54
N ARG A 261 -3.02 27.92 -2.71
CA ARG A 261 -2.41 28.55 -1.53
C ARG A 261 -0.91 28.71 -1.70
N GLN A 262 -0.35 29.74 -1.07
CA GLN A 262 1.09 29.94 -1.01
C GLN A 262 1.73 28.89 -0.09
N VAL A 263 2.76 28.19 -0.57
CA VAL A 263 3.48 27.16 0.16
C VAL A 263 4.75 27.76 0.77
N LYS A 264 4.89 27.65 2.08
CA LYS A 264 6.12 27.93 2.82
C LYS A 264 6.88 26.64 3.07
N ILE A 265 8.21 26.68 3.01
CA ILE A 265 9.06 25.49 3.17
C ILE A 265 9.94 25.66 4.40
N ASP A 266 9.95 24.62 5.27
CA ASP A 266 10.88 24.44 6.38
C ASP A 266 11.90 23.37 6.00
N LEU A 267 13.18 23.77 5.83
CA LEU A 267 14.25 22.89 5.40
C LEU A 267 14.86 22.15 6.59
N GLN A 268 14.89 20.83 6.51
CA GLN A 268 15.48 19.96 7.52
C GLN A 268 16.51 19.00 6.90
N GLY A 269 17.41 18.48 7.73
CA GLY A 269 18.44 17.51 7.30
C GLY A 269 17.84 16.19 6.75
N PRO A 270 18.64 15.42 6.01
CA PRO A 270 18.21 14.14 5.45
C PRO A 270 17.83 13.13 6.53
N GLN A 271 16.94 12.19 6.23
CA GLN A 271 16.45 11.15 7.14
C GLN A 271 17.04 9.79 6.78
N LYS A 272 17.38 8.99 7.81
CA LYS A 272 17.89 7.61 7.62
C LYS A 272 16.79 6.68 7.09
N GLY A 273 17.16 5.82 6.14
CA GLY A 273 16.29 4.80 5.57
C GLY A 273 15.37 5.31 4.43
N ASP A 274 15.38 6.61 4.16
CA ASP A 274 14.68 7.14 2.98
C ASP A 274 15.55 6.92 1.72
N MET A 275 15.00 6.23 0.72
CA MET A 275 15.66 6.04 -0.58
C MET A 275 15.81 7.38 -1.31
N ARG A 276 16.92 7.57 -2.05
CA ARG A 276 17.15 8.79 -2.83
C ARG A 276 16.17 8.89 -3.99
N ASP A 277 16.08 7.86 -4.79
CA ASP A 277 15.28 7.85 -6.02
C ASP A 277 14.46 6.56 -6.14
N THR A 278 13.22 6.66 -6.61
CA THR A 278 12.40 5.50 -6.97
C THR A 278 11.69 5.74 -8.29
N TYR A 279 11.80 4.77 -9.20
CA TYR A 279 11.06 4.74 -10.46
C TYR A 279 10.87 3.30 -10.92
N ALA A 280 9.62 2.90 -11.18
CA ALA A 280 9.26 1.54 -11.52
C ALA A 280 9.45 1.23 -13.01
N ASP A 281 10.08 0.11 -13.33
CA ASP A 281 9.79 -0.57 -14.59
C ASP A 281 8.49 -1.36 -14.41
N THR A 282 7.44 -0.96 -15.11
CA THR A 282 6.11 -1.59 -15.05
C THR A 282 5.82 -2.49 -16.25
N THR A 283 6.83 -2.81 -17.06
CA THR A 283 6.70 -3.59 -18.30
C THR A 283 6.00 -4.94 -18.05
N ARG A 284 6.39 -5.64 -16.98
CA ARG A 284 5.78 -6.91 -16.60
C ARG A 284 4.32 -6.76 -16.18
N ALA A 285 4.00 -5.76 -15.36
CA ALA A 285 2.62 -5.50 -14.95
C ALA A 285 1.73 -5.08 -16.13
N ARG A 286 2.26 -4.33 -17.09
CA ARG A 286 1.53 -4.00 -18.33
C ARG A 286 1.24 -5.24 -19.17
N ALA A 287 2.23 -6.10 -19.37
CA ALA A 287 2.08 -7.30 -20.19
C ALA A 287 1.12 -8.32 -19.57
N ASP A 288 1.28 -8.65 -18.30
CA ASP A 288 0.55 -9.74 -17.66
C ASP A 288 -0.80 -9.28 -17.07
N LEU A 289 -0.83 -8.10 -16.44
CA LEU A 289 -2.03 -7.60 -15.74
C LEU A 289 -2.86 -6.63 -16.59
N GLY A 290 -2.31 -6.10 -17.69
CA GLY A 290 -2.90 -4.98 -18.43
C GLY A 290 -2.84 -3.66 -17.65
N PHE A 291 -1.88 -3.54 -16.71
CA PHE A 291 -1.76 -2.36 -15.87
C PHE A 291 -1.39 -1.12 -16.68
N ALA A 292 -2.19 -0.08 -16.56
CA ALA A 292 -1.91 1.25 -17.08
C ALA A 292 -2.41 2.29 -16.08
N PRO A 293 -1.54 3.13 -15.51
CA PRO A 293 -1.99 4.25 -14.68
C PRO A 293 -2.85 5.21 -15.52
N THR A 294 -3.95 5.68 -14.95
CA THR A 294 -4.93 6.52 -15.66
C THR A 294 -5.04 7.92 -15.08
N VAL A 295 -4.48 8.16 -13.91
CA VAL A 295 -4.55 9.44 -13.20
C VAL A 295 -3.16 10.04 -13.10
N THR A 296 -3.00 11.26 -13.62
CA THR A 296 -1.74 12.01 -13.45
C THR A 296 -1.53 12.41 -12.00
N LEU A 297 -0.27 12.71 -11.62
CA LEU A 297 0.03 13.13 -10.24
C LEU A 297 -0.78 14.37 -9.84
N GLU A 298 -0.86 15.38 -10.70
CA GLU A 298 -1.55 16.64 -10.41
C GLU A 298 -3.07 16.45 -10.25
N GLU A 299 -3.70 15.64 -11.12
CA GLU A 299 -5.12 15.27 -10.98
C GLU A 299 -5.40 14.53 -9.68
N GLY A 300 -4.57 13.52 -9.35
CA GLY A 300 -4.72 12.75 -8.12
C GLY A 300 -4.50 13.60 -6.86
N LEU A 301 -3.57 14.56 -6.88
CA LEU A 301 -3.39 15.55 -5.82
C LEU A 301 -4.63 16.44 -5.69
N GLY A 302 -5.24 16.85 -6.80
CA GLY A 302 -6.52 17.57 -6.82
C GLY A 302 -7.66 16.79 -6.18
N HIS A 303 -7.77 15.48 -6.45
CA HIS A 303 -8.75 14.62 -5.80
C HIS A 303 -8.50 14.53 -4.28
N MET A 304 -7.23 14.36 -3.89
CA MET A 304 -6.86 14.29 -2.48
C MET A 304 -7.10 15.60 -1.73
N TRP A 305 -6.78 16.74 -2.35
CA TRP A 305 -7.03 18.07 -1.78
C TRP A 305 -8.51 18.28 -1.49
N ARG A 306 -9.39 18.09 -2.48
CA ARG A 306 -10.85 18.19 -2.31
C ARG A 306 -11.38 17.28 -1.19
N TRP A 307 -10.87 16.06 -1.12
CA TRP A 307 -11.24 15.12 -0.05
C TRP A 307 -10.82 15.64 1.32
N MET A 308 -9.61 16.20 1.47
CA MET A 308 -9.14 16.73 2.74
C MET A 308 -9.89 17.98 3.17
N GLU A 309 -10.22 18.89 2.26
CA GLU A 309 -11.05 20.08 2.57
C GLU A 309 -12.44 19.70 3.09
N THR A 310 -13.04 18.65 2.53
CA THR A 310 -14.37 18.19 2.97
C THR A 310 -14.32 17.42 4.30
N THR A 311 -13.20 16.80 4.63
CA THR A 311 -13.05 15.99 5.86
C THR A 311 -12.42 16.74 7.03
N ALA A 312 -11.87 17.93 6.81
CA ALA A 312 -11.33 18.81 7.85
C ALA A 312 -12.41 19.69 8.52
N LYS A 313 -13.62 19.73 7.94
CA LYS A 313 -14.82 20.36 8.48
C LYS A 313 -15.58 19.39 9.36
#